data_c6381c49e94f1bdaf0f43b4a02a73bcd
#
_entry.id   c6381c49e94f1bdaf0f43b4a02a73bcd
#
_cell.length_a   1.000
_cell.length_b   1.000
_cell.length_c   1.000
_cell.angle_alpha   90.00
_cell.angle_beta   90.00
_cell.angle_gamma   90.00
#
_symmetry.space_group_name_H-M   'P 1'
#
loop_
_entity.id
_entity.type
_entity.pdbx_description
1 polymer ?
#
loop_
_entity_poly.entity_id
_entity_poly.type
_entity_poly.pdbx_seq_one_letter_code
_entity_poly.pdbx_strand_id
1 'polypeptide(L)'
;MLKRTALLLLTAFLTVSLLAQPQAKYVFYFIGDGMGVNQVIGTEQYNRATGKGPAEINFNHFPVRVFITTVSDNSLVTDSAAAGTALATGVKTYNDAVGVDPDGKPVTSVTEWAHAAGRGTGIATTVGVNHATPAAFSAHTARRGNYDDIALQQIKAPVDFLAGGGFITRRSSGHDAAFYEQEAVRAGISLFRGPGFTGVSATDGRVLCLSGTPQNDLPYAIDRKEGDTALSDFVKAGIGYLETHFCEEGFFFMIEGGKIDYGGHGNDAAACFQEVTDMAESVDLALSFLERHPGETLILVTADHETGGLMLGAGEYKMNPERLAWQDGSATVLTDLFRDAFFPDEKAYKAPTWKAVKAFFAQHLGLWEHVDVPAEAEASLREVYIQTFGENGDRHLGKANLYSVNAKLVDEAIRIVDNAAGFRFSFGSHSGSPVGLYVTGAGSETFTAVKDNAEIAPLIAKVAGY
;
A
#
# COMPACT_ATOMS: atom_id res chain seq x y z
N MET A 1 41.51 -49.11 15.23
CA MET A 1 41.51 -48.02 14.18
C MET A 1 40.14 -47.77 13.60
N LEU A 2 39.33 -48.76 13.24
CA LEU A 2 37.99 -48.55 12.62
C LEU A 2 37.00 -47.71 13.45
N LYS A 3 36.98 -47.77 14.79
CA LYS A 3 36.05 -47.03 15.66
C LYS A 3 36.36 -45.50 15.70
N ARG A 4 37.61 -45.08 15.52
CA ARG A 4 37.99 -43.66 15.47
C ARG A 4 37.70 -43.00 14.13
N THR A 5 37.77 -43.76 13.04
CA THR A 5 37.45 -43.25 11.69
C THR A 5 35.95 -43.10 11.50
N ALA A 6 35.11 -43.97 12.07
CA ALA A 6 33.66 -43.88 12.03
C ALA A 6 33.14 -42.65 12.83
N LEU A 7 33.82 -42.29 13.95
CA LEU A 7 33.43 -41.13 14.79
C LEU A 7 33.79 -39.79 14.09
N LEU A 8 34.90 -39.75 13.35
CA LEU A 8 35.32 -38.58 12.58
C LEU A 8 34.41 -38.33 11.35
N LEU A 9 33.95 -39.38 10.69
CA LEU A 9 33.00 -39.30 9.60
C LEU A 9 31.59 -38.86 10.08
N LEU A 10 31.16 -39.27 11.25
CA LEU A 10 29.87 -38.91 11.83
C LEU A 10 29.87 -37.43 12.30
N THR A 11 30.99 -36.95 12.86
CA THR A 11 31.16 -35.53 13.22
C THR A 11 31.28 -34.62 11.99
N ALA A 12 31.91 -35.06 10.89
CA ALA A 12 31.97 -34.29 9.63
C ALA A 12 30.59 -34.19 8.96
N PHE A 13 29.76 -35.24 9.03
CA PHE A 13 28.37 -35.20 8.54
C PHE A 13 27.44 -34.31 9.39
N LEU A 14 27.62 -34.30 10.72
CA LEU A 14 26.87 -33.42 11.61
C LEU A 14 27.26 -31.93 11.46
N THR A 15 28.54 -31.64 11.16
CA THR A 15 29.00 -30.26 10.95
C THR A 15 28.60 -29.72 9.58
N VAL A 16 28.45 -30.54 8.56
CA VAL A 16 27.95 -30.11 7.24
C VAL A 16 26.43 -29.86 7.27
N SER A 17 25.66 -30.60 8.11
CA SER A 17 24.24 -30.33 8.30
C SER A 17 23.92 -29.07 9.11
N LEU A 18 24.87 -28.50 9.84
CA LEU A 18 24.69 -27.28 10.62
C LEU A 18 25.00 -25.98 9.83
N LEU A 19 25.47 -26.07 8.59
CA LEU A 19 25.89 -24.91 7.80
C LEU A 19 24.97 -24.54 6.62
N ALA A 20 23.98 -25.36 6.32
CA ALA A 20 22.98 -24.99 5.32
C ALA A 20 21.71 -24.50 6.02
N GLN A 21 21.70 -23.25 6.48
CA GLN A 21 20.42 -22.58 6.68
C GLN A 21 19.72 -22.52 5.31
N PRO A 22 18.43 -22.83 5.20
CA PRO A 22 17.72 -22.67 3.96
C PRO A 22 17.81 -21.19 3.54
N GLN A 23 18.50 -20.94 2.45
CA GLN A 23 18.67 -19.61 1.90
C GLN A 23 17.43 -19.31 1.08
N ALA A 24 16.70 -18.25 1.42
CA ALA A 24 15.56 -17.83 0.62
C ALA A 24 16.03 -17.40 -0.77
N LYS A 25 15.61 -18.15 -1.78
CA LYS A 25 15.90 -17.88 -3.18
C LYS A 25 14.97 -16.81 -3.73
N TYR A 26 13.72 -16.83 -3.28
CA TYR A 26 12.65 -15.94 -3.69
C TYR A 26 12.14 -15.17 -2.49
N VAL A 27 12.14 -13.86 -2.57
CA VAL A 27 11.67 -12.97 -1.50
C VAL A 27 10.53 -12.10 -2.01
N PHE A 28 9.38 -12.20 -1.34
CA PHE A 28 8.26 -11.27 -1.50
C PHE A 28 8.19 -10.37 -0.28
N TYR A 29 8.20 -9.07 -0.50
CA TYR A 29 8.17 -8.09 0.57
C TYR A 29 7.00 -7.13 0.36
N PHE A 30 5.89 -7.39 1.04
CA PHE A 30 4.68 -6.58 0.98
C PHE A 30 4.73 -5.47 2.04
N ILE A 31 4.39 -4.26 1.61
CA ILE A 31 4.28 -3.07 2.48
C ILE A 31 2.90 -2.46 2.25
N GLY A 32 2.05 -2.50 3.29
CA GLY A 32 0.79 -1.75 3.32
C GLY A 32 1.06 -0.35 3.87
N ASP A 33 1.10 0.66 3.00
CA ASP A 33 1.28 2.04 3.41
C ASP A 33 0.14 2.45 4.33
N GLY A 34 0.45 2.94 5.53
CA GLY A 34 -0.53 3.32 6.54
C GLY A 34 -1.29 2.17 7.22
N MET A 35 -0.91 0.91 6.97
CA MET A 35 -1.59 -0.29 7.44
C MET A 35 -1.25 -0.63 8.90
N GLY A 36 -1.89 0.03 9.85
CA GLY A 36 -1.82 -0.34 11.25
C GLY A 36 -2.56 -1.65 11.57
N VAL A 37 -2.37 -2.15 12.77
CA VAL A 37 -3.01 -3.39 13.24
C VAL A 37 -4.54 -3.32 13.21
N ASN A 38 -5.10 -2.14 13.54
CA ASN A 38 -6.54 -1.94 13.52
C ASN A 38 -7.13 -1.92 12.11
N GLN A 39 -6.36 -1.51 11.10
CA GLN A 39 -6.74 -1.61 9.70
C GLN A 39 -6.89 -3.10 9.29
N VAL A 40 -5.93 -3.96 9.67
CA VAL A 40 -6.01 -5.40 9.40
C VAL A 40 -7.19 -6.06 10.12
N ILE A 41 -7.33 -5.86 11.44
CA ILE A 41 -8.42 -6.45 12.22
C ILE A 41 -9.78 -5.91 11.79
N GLY A 42 -9.87 -4.61 11.50
CA GLY A 42 -11.08 -3.96 11.00
C GLY A 42 -11.53 -4.55 9.67
N THR A 43 -10.58 -4.85 8.78
CA THR A 43 -10.83 -5.52 7.50
C THR A 43 -11.45 -6.90 7.68
N GLU A 44 -10.94 -7.73 8.59
CA GLU A 44 -11.55 -9.04 8.88
C GLU A 44 -12.99 -8.90 9.39
N GLN A 45 -13.24 -7.94 10.27
CA GLN A 45 -14.58 -7.69 10.78
C GLN A 45 -15.53 -7.19 9.69
N TYR A 46 -15.06 -6.27 8.85
CA TYR A 46 -15.79 -5.78 7.69
C TYR A 46 -16.12 -6.90 6.70
N ASN A 47 -15.13 -7.66 6.27
CA ASN A 47 -15.29 -8.74 5.31
C ASN A 47 -16.25 -9.83 5.83
N ARG A 48 -16.10 -10.24 7.10
CA ARG A 48 -16.99 -11.23 7.74
C ARG A 48 -18.44 -10.76 7.81
N ALA A 49 -18.66 -9.47 8.05
CA ALA A 49 -20.01 -8.91 8.18
C ALA A 49 -20.67 -8.60 6.84
N THR A 50 -19.89 -8.23 5.82
CA THR A 50 -20.41 -7.74 4.53
C THR A 50 -20.30 -8.77 3.40
N GLY A 51 -19.43 -9.77 3.54
CA GLY A 51 -19.10 -10.71 2.46
C GLY A 51 -18.32 -10.10 1.29
N LYS A 52 -17.72 -8.91 1.48
CA LYS A 52 -16.97 -8.19 0.42
C LYS A 52 -15.50 -8.61 0.31
N GLY A 53 -15.09 -9.67 1.01
CA GLY A 53 -13.75 -10.25 0.97
C GLY A 53 -13.65 -11.48 1.87
N PRO A 54 -12.44 -12.09 2.00
CA PRO A 54 -12.21 -13.23 2.88
C PRO A 54 -12.45 -12.83 4.34
N ALA A 55 -13.14 -13.71 5.08
CA ALA A 55 -13.46 -13.47 6.50
C ALA A 55 -12.21 -13.38 7.40
N GLU A 56 -11.11 -13.92 6.94
CA GLU A 56 -9.81 -13.90 7.59
C GLU A 56 -8.75 -13.46 6.59
N ILE A 57 -7.90 -12.53 6.99
CA ILE A 57 -6.79 -12.03 6.17
C ILE A 57 -5.63 -13.03 6.25
N ASN A 58 -5.20 -13.54 5.10
CA ASN A 58 -4.22 -14.63 4.97
C ASN A 58 -2.93 -14.38 5.77
N PHE A 59 -2.31 -13.22 5.66
CA PHE A 59 -1.05 -12.91 6.34
C PHE A 59 -1.23 -12.73 7.87
N ASN A 60 -2.44 -12.44 8.35
CA ASN A 60 -2.71 -12.38 9.79
C ASN A 60 -2.61 -13.76 10.48
N HIS A 61 -2.48 -14.83 9.71
CA HIS A 61 -2.29 -16.21 10.18
C HIS A 61 -0.86 -16.75 9.95
N PHE A 62 0.09 -15.92 9.52
CA PHE A 62 1.47 -16.36 9.34
C PHE A 62 2.11 -16.79 10.66
N PRO A 63 3.05 -17.76 10.65
CA PRO A 63 3.64 -18.32 11.85
C PRO A 63 4.43 -17.32 12.68
N VAL A 64 5.06 -16.32 12.04
CA VAL A 64 5.73 -15.20 12.72
C VAL A 64 4.85 -13.97 12.64
N ARG A 65 4.52 -13.42 13.81
CA ARG A 65 3.72 -12.20 13.97
C ARG A 65 4.27 -11.41 15.13
N VAL A 66 4.84 -10.26 14.85
CA VAL A 66 5.40 -9.36 15.86
C VAL A 66 4.96 -7.92 15.60
N PHE A 67 5.03 -7.08 16.62
CA PHE A 67 4.81 -5.64 16.49
C PHE A 67 6.14 -4.93 16.44
N ILE A 68 6.26 -3.97 15.53
CA ILE A 68 7.49 -3.20 15.32
C ILE A 68 7.21 -1.70 15.41
N THR A 69 8.23 -0.96 15.81
CA THR A 69 8.23 0.51 15.75
C THR A 69 8.73 1.01 14.41
N THR A 70 8.25 2.20 14.03
CA THR A 70 8.54 2.79 12.71
C THR A 70 9.07 4.23 12.80
N VAL A 71 9.51 4.67 14.00
CA VAL A 71 10.01 6.03 14.21
C VAL A 71 11.09 6.42 13.20
N SER A 72 11.10 7.67 12.75
CA SER A 72 12.18 8.22 11.94
C SER A 72 13.32 8.76 12.82
N ASP A 73 14.45 9.17 12.22
CA ASP A 73 15.57 9.72 12.96
C ASP A 73 15.23 11.02 13.70
N ASN A 74 14.33 11.82 13.14
CA ASN A 74 13.96 13.14 13.68
C ASN A 74 12.56 13.24 14.27
N SER A 75 11.74 12.14 14.27
CA SER A 75 10.37 12.18 14.74
C SER A 75 9.89 10.82 15.27
N LEU A 76 9.05 10.87 16.33
CA LEU A 76 8.32 9.70 16.81
C LEU A 76 7.18 9.26 15.87
N VAL A 77 6.78 10.14 14.94
CA VAL A 77 5.83 9.84 13.88
C VAL A 77 6.55 10.00 12.55
N THR A 78 6.70 8.89 11.84
CA THR A 78 7.39 8.84 10.56
C THR A 78 6.48 9.28 9.41
N ASP A 79 7.09 9.63 8.27
CA ASP A 79 6.42 9.62 6.96
C ASP A 79 6.87 8.41 6.14
N SER A 80 6.18 8.14 5.02
CA SER A 80 6.47 7.00 4.15
C SER A 80 7.88 7.04 3.55
N ALA A 81 8.48 8.24 3.38
CA ALA A 81 9.84 8.38 2.84
C ALA A 81 10.89 7.83 3.81
N ALA A 82 10.86 8.30 5.06
CA ALA A 82 11.79 7.85 6.09
C ALA A 82 11.54 6.39 6.49
N ALA A 83 10.28 5.98 6.63
CA ALA A 83 9.93 4.60 6.95
C ALA A 83 10.29 3.64 5.81
N GLY A 84 9.96 3.99 4.56
CA GLY A 84 10.35 3.24 3.37
C GLY A 84 11.88 3.11 3.26
N THR A 85 12.64 4.18 3.56
CA THR A 85 14.11 4.13 3.60
C THR A 85 14.60 3.14 4.66
N ALA A 86 14.03 3.15 5.87
CA ALA A 86 14.39 2.20 6.92
C ALA A 86 14.05 0.74 6.51
N LEU A 87 12.87 0.51 5.90
CA LEU A 87 12.45 -0.79 5.39
C LEU A 87 13.31 -1.28 4.22
N ALA A 88 13.81 -0.37 3.38
CA ALA A 88 14.62 -0.70 2.22
C ALA A 88 16.10 -0.91 2.53
N THR A 89 16.65 -0.21 3.55
CA THR A 89 18.10 -0.10 3.74
C THR A 89 18.58 -0.57 5.13
N GLY A 90 17.68 -0.61 6.12
CA GLY A 90 18.05 -0.78 7.52
C GLY A 90 18.61 0.48 8.19
N VAL A 91 18.55 1.63 7.52
CA VAL A 91 19.06 2.91 8.02
C VAL A 91 17.91 3.87 8.30
N LYS A 92 17.85 4.40 9.54
CA LYS A 92 16.91 5.47 9.88
C LYS A 92 17.36 6.79 9.24
N THR A 93 16.38 7.57 8.80
CA THR A 93 16.59 8.91 8.24
C THR A 93 15.50 9.88 8.71
N TYR A 94 15.62 11.14 8.35
CA TYR A 94 14.62 12.17 8.68
C TYR A 94 13.39 12.11 7.75
N ASN A 95 12.25 12.53 8.26
CA ASN A 95 11.02 12.63 7.44
C ASN A 95 11.28 13.44 6.16
N ASP A 96 10.65 13.05 5.05
CA ASP A 96 10.82 13.58 3.69
C ASP A 96 12.03 12.98 2.91
N ALA A 97 12.99 12.33 3.57
CA ALA A 97 14.18 11.76 2.93
C ALA A 97 13.95 10.35 2.36
N VAL A 98 14.45 10.11 1.15
CA VAL A 98 14.30 8.87 0.38
C VAL A 98 15.68 8.28 0.08
N GLY A 99 15.98 7.07 0.56
CA GLY A 99 17.20 6.32 0.23
C GLY A 99 18.51 7.01 0.64
N VAL A 100 18.46 7.92 1.60
CA VAL A 100 19.65 8.63 2.14
C VAL A 100 19.71 8.51 3.65
N ASP A 101 20.92 8.60 4.23
CA ASP A 101 21.17 8.64 5.66
C ASP A 101 20.83 10.03 6.27
N PRO A 102 20.93 10.23 7.61
CA PRO A 102 20.68 11.52 8.24
C PRO A 102 21.59 12.66 7.76
N ASP A 103 22.76 12.34 7.19
CA ASP A 103 23.68 13.32 6.59
C ASP A 103 23.33 13.62 5.10
N GLY A 104 22.29 12.97 4.53
CA GLY A 104 21.88 13.11 3.15
C GLY A 104 22.71 12.32 2.13
N LYS A 105 23.50 11.34 2.60
CA LYS A 105 24.30 10.47 1.72
C LYS A 105 23.47 9.27 1.27
N PRO A 106 23.53 8.86 -0.01
CA PRO A 106 22.89 7.64 -0.49
C PRO A 106 23.23 6.41 0.35
N VAL A 107 22.23 5.59 0.66
CA VAL A 107 22.36 4.30 1.35
C VAL A 107 21.81 3.18 0.46
N THR A 108 22.57 2.10 0.33
CA THR A 108 22.23 0.99 -0.55
C THR A 108 20.97 0.26 -0.05
N SER A 109 20.01 0.05 -0.90
CA SER A 109 18.76 -0.66 -0.63
C SER A 109 18.89 -2.17 -0.77
N VAL A 110 17.95 -2.91 -0.19
CA VAL A 110 17.85 -4.37 -0.37
C VAL A 110 17.62 -4.77 -1.83
N THR A 111 16.99 -3.92 -2.64
CA THR A 111 16.86 -4.10 -4.09
C THR A 111 18.22 -4.06 -4.77
N GLU A 112 19.07 -3.09 -4.41
CA GLU A 112 20.43 -2.98 -4.93
C GLU A 112 21.33 -4.11 -4.43
N TRP A 113 21.17 -4.58 -3.18
CA TRP A 113 21.88 -5.76 -2.68
C TRP A 113 21.49 -7.03 -3.47
N ALA A 114 20.19 -7.24 -3.68
CA ALA A 114 19.67 -8.37 -4.46
C ALA A 114 20.22 -8.36 -5.89
N HIS A 115 20.19 -7.20 -6.57
CA HIS A 115 20.76 -7.05 -7.90
C HIS A 115 22.27 -7.33 -7.92
N ALA A 116 23.03 -6.79 -6.96
CA ALA A 116 24.48 -7.03 -6.85
C ALA A 116 24.82 -8.52 -6.61
N ALA A 117 23.91 -9.27 -5.99
CA ALA A 117 23.98 -10.72 -5.82
C ALA A 117 23.50 -11.52 -7.05
N GLY A 118 23.17 -10.84 -8.17
CA GLY A 118 22.69 -11.46 -9.41
C GLY A 118 21.22 -11.89 -9.39
N ARG A 119 20.43 -11.45 -8.41
CA ARG A 119 19.01 -11.75 -8.30
C ARG A 119 18.18 -10.84 -9.20
N GLY A 120 17.06 -11.34 -9.71
CA GLY A 120 16.03 -10.49 -10.32
C GLY A 120 15.41 -9.53 -9.31
N THR A 121 15.01 -8.35 -9.76
CA THR A 121 14.46 -7.32 -8.90
C THR A 121 13.13 -6.79 -9.42
N GLY A 122 12.14 -6.71 -8.53
CA GLY A 122 10.80 -6.21 -8.86
C GLY A 122 10.29 -5.20 -7.84
N ILE A 123 9.53 -4.21 -8.32
CA ILE A 123 8.77 -3.26 -7.52
C ILE A 123 7.39 -3.09 -8.14
N ALA A 124 6.33 -3.22 -7.34
CA ALA A 124 4.95 -2.97 -7.76
C ALA A 124 4.22 -2.14 -6.71
N THR A 125 3.33 -1.24 -7.12
CA THR A 125 2.58 -0.37 -6.22
C THR A 125 1.19 -0.01 -6.76
N THR A 126 0.24 0.27 -5.88
CA THR A 126 -1.08 0.82 -6.25
C THR A 126 -1.06 2.32 -6.51
N VAL A 127 0.01 3.01 -6.14
CA VAL A 127 0.19 4.47 -6.34
C VAL A 127 1.17 4.75 -7.49
N GLY A 128 1.59 5.99 -7.66
CA GLY A 128 2.60 6.34 -8.67
C GLY A 128 3.94 5.65 -8.40
N VAL A 129 4.60 5.17 -9.45
CA VAL A 129 5.87 4.43 -9.32
C VAL A 129 6.96 5.22 -8.61
N ASN A 130 6.93 6.54 -8.68
CA ASN A 130 7.86 7.45 -8.02
C ASN A 130 7.29 8.05 -6.71
N HIS A 131 6.26 7.42 -6.10
CA HIS A 131 5.84 7.72 -4.74
C HIS A 131 6.95 7.35 -3.74
N ALA A 132 6.86 7.85 -2.51
CA ALA A 132 7.95 7.78 -1.53
C ALA A 132 8.40 6.35 -1.21
N THR A 133 7.47 5.42 -1.02
CA THR A 133 7.77 4.04 -0.62
C THR A 133 8.49 3.26 -1.73
N PRO A 134 7.98 3.15 -2.99
CA PRO A 134 8.72 2.50 -4.06
C PRO A 134 10.01 3.24 -4.42
N ALA A 135 10.05 4.57 -4.25
CA ALA A 135 11.26 5.36 -4.44
C ALA A 135 12.38 4.98 -3.47
N ALA A 136 12.07 4.67 -2.21
CA ALA A 136 13.07 4.29 -1.21
C ALA A 136 13.82 2.99 -1.55
N PHE A 137 13.25 2.14 -2.41
CA PHE A 137 13.86 0.92 -2.91
C PHE A 137 14.68 1.11 -4.20
N SER A 138 14.68 2.33 -4.80
CA SER A 138 15.15 2.52 -6.17
C SER A 138 15.74 3.90 -6.47
N ALA A 139 15.75 4.83 -5.51
CA ALA A 139 16.23 6.19 -5.68
C ALA A 139 16.79 6.79 -4.39
N HIS A 140 17.59 7.85 -4.51
CA HIS A 140 18.25 8.54 -3.40
C HIS A 140 18.10 10.04 -3.52
N THR A 141 17.30 10.65 -2.65
CA THR A 141 17.09 12.10 -2.63
C THR A 141 16.74 12.60 -1.24
N ALA A 142 17.16 13.81 -0.92
CA ALA A 142 16.88 14.45 0.37
C ALA A 142 15.38 14.78 0.58
N ARG A 143 14.56 14.68 -0.47
CA ARG A 143 13.15 15.09 -0.41
C ARG A 143 12.26 14.25 -1.31
N ARG A 144 11.24 13.57 -0.74
CA ARG A 144 10.24 12.79 -1.48
C ARG A 144 9.51 13.60 -2.55
N GLY A 145 9.44 14.90 -2.36
CA GLY A 145 8.82 15.80 -3.31
C GLY A 145 9.63 16.07 -4.58
N ASN A 146 10.85 15.54 -4.73
CA ASN A 146 11.66 15.64 -5.93
C ASN A 146 11.26 14.57 -6.96
N TYR A 147 9.97 14.51 -7.31
CA TYR A 147 9.41 13.46 -8.17
C TYR A 147 10.12 13.30 -9.52
N ASP A 148 10.62 14.39 -10.10
CA ASP A 148 11.36 14.36 -11.36
C ASP A 148 12.68 13.64 -11.22
N ASP A 149 13.44 13.97 -10.17
CA ASP A 149 14.72 13.34 -9.86
C ASP A 149 14.54 11.85 -9.54
N ILE A 150 13.53 11.52 -8.72
CA ILE A 150 13.16 10.15 -8.39
C ILE A 150 12.85 9.35 -9.67
N ALA A 151 11.97 9.87 -10.56
CA ALA A 151 11.60 9.19 -11.79
C ALA A 151 12.82 8.91 -12.68
N LEU A 152 13.71 9.89 -12.86
CA LEU A 152 14.92 9.75 -13.67
C LEU A 152 15.95 8.78 -13.03
N GLN A 153 16.00 8.71 -11.71
CA GLN A 153 16.82 7.72 -11.01
C GLN A 153 16.25 6.31 -11.18
N GLN A 154 14.94 6.11 -11.04
CA GLN A 154 14.28 4.82 -11.23
C GLN A 154 14.44 4.26 -12.63
N ILE A 155 14.39 5.12 -13.67
CA ILE A 155 14.69 4.73 -15.05
C ILE A 155 16.11 4.16 -15.19
N LYS A 156 17.06 4.60 -14.37
CA LYS A 156 18.46 4.14 -14.36
C LYS A 156 18.74 3.06 -13.33
N ALA A 157 17.89 2.94 -12.31
CA ALA A 157 18.07 1.97 -11.22
C ALA A 157 18.03 0.54 -11.74
N PRO A 158 18.72 -0.41 -11.10
CA PRO A 158 18.76 -1.81 -11.48
C PRO A 158 17.47 -2.53 -11.02
N VAL A 159 16.32 -2.11 -11.53
CA VAL A 159 15.01 -2.72 -11.30
C VAL A 159 14.55 -3.35 -12.59
N ASP A 160 14.39 -4.69 -12.60
CA ASP A 160 14.03 -5.45 -13.79
C ASP A 160 12.55 -5.35 -14.12
N PHE A 161 11.70 -5.36 -13.09
CA PHE A 161 10.26 -5.20 -13.19
C PHE A 161 9.78 -4.02 -12.34
N LEU A 162 9.25 -2.96 -12.95
CA LEU A 162 8.67 -1.82 -12.27
C LEU A 162 7.20 -1.68 -12.68
N ALA A 163 6.28 -1.59 -11.70
CA ALA A 163 4.85 -1.48 -11.98
C ALA A 163 4.13 -0.51 -11.03
N GLY A 164 3.14 0.22 -11.54
CA GLY A 164 2.32 1.13 -10.74
C GLY A 164 1.31 1.93 -11.54
N GLY A 165 0.67 2.90 -10.90
CA GLY A 165 -0.37 3.71 -11.51
C GLY A 165 0.13 4.56 -12.67
N GLY A 166 1.27 5.21 -12.49
CA GLY A 166 1.91 6.12 -13.46
C GLY A 166 3.04 6.89 -12.81
N PHE A 167 3.53 7.95 -13.46
CA PHE A 167 4.50 8.88 -12.86
C PHE A 167 3.80 10.09 -12.24
N ILE A 168 4.02 10.34 -10.96
CA ILE A 168 3.60 11.58 -10.29
C ILE A 168 4.41 12.73 -10.87
N THR A 169 3.73 13.79 -11.29
CA THR A 169 4.35 14.98 -11.86
C THR A 169 3.96 16.25 -11.11
N ARG A 170 4.81 17.24 -11.12
CA ARG A 170 4.51 18.58 -10.58
C ARG A 170 4.49 19.61 -11.71
N ARG A 171 3.59 20.57 -11.63
CA ARG A 171 3.55 21.69 -12.60
C ARG A 171 4.87 22.47 -12.68
N SER A 172 5.68 22.45 -11.61
CA SER A 172 6.98 23.13 -11.55
C SER A 172 8.10 22.41 -12.29
N SER A 173 7.93 21.13 -12.64
CA SER A 173 8.97 20.33 -13.32
C SER A 173 9.13 20.70 -14.80
N GLY A 174 8.07 21.16 -15.43
CA GLY A 174 8.02 21.35 -16.88
C GLY A 174 7.89 20.04 -17.69
N HIS A 175 7.80 18.89 -17.00
CA HIS A 175 7.62 17.58 -17.60
C HIS A 175 6.29 16.96 -17.18
N ASP A 176 5.64 16.26 -18.09
CA ASP A 176 4.46 15.43 -17.85
C ASP A 176 4.84 13.94 -17.72
N ALA A 177 3.88 13.09 -17.40
CA ALA A 177 4.13 11.65 -17.27
C ALA A 177 4.67 11.03 -18.58
N ALA A 178 4.20 11.51 -19.74
CA ALA A 178 4.63 11.01 -21.03
C ALA A 178 6.13 11.26 -21.30
N PHE A 179 6.70 12.31 -20.73
CA PHE A 179 8.16 12.54 -20.79
C PHE A 179 8.94 11.39 -20.14
N TYR A 180 8.59 10.99 -18.90
CA TYR A 180 9.31 9.91 -18.19
C TYR A 180 9.11 8.56 -18.86
N GLU A 181 7.95 8.30 -19.43
CA GLU A 181 7.67 7.10 -20.19
C GLU A 181 8.56 7.02 -21.44
N GLN A 182 8.72 8.13 -22.15
CA GLN A 182 9.63 8.21 -23.30
C GLN A 182 11.10 8.02 -22.88
N GLU A 183 11.51 8.60 -21.75
CA GLU A 183 12.86 8.39 -21.20
C GLU A 183 13.10 6.93 -20.83
N ALA A 184 12.10 6.25 -20.24
CA ALA A 184 12.18 4.81 -19.95
C ALA A 184 12.37 3.99 -21.24
N VAL A 185 11.58 4.27 -22.28
CA VAL A 185 11.72 3.60 -23.59
C VAL A 185 13.09 3.90 -24.23
N ARG A 186 13.59 5.14 -24.15
CA ARG A 186 14.93 5.52 -24.63
C ARG A 186 16.05 4.79 -23.88
N ALA A 187 15.83 4.48 -22.61
CA ALA A 187 16.73 3.69 -21.78
C ALA A 187 16.64 2.16 -22.04
N GLY A 188 15.83 1.74 -23.03
CA GLY A 188 15.66 0.33 -23.39
C GLY A 188 14.67 -0.45 -22.52
N ILE A 189 13.82 0.26 -21.74
CA ILE A 189 12.80 -0.38 -20.92
C ILE A 189 11.54 -0.59 -21.77
N SER A 190 11.00 -1.82 -21.76
CA SER A 190 9.77 -2.15 -22.47
C SER A 190 8.56 -1.67 -21.67
N LEU A 191 7.74 -0.81 -22.28
CA LEU A 191 6.57 -0.22 -21.66
C LEU A 191 5.30 -1.01 -21.97
N PHE A 192 4.58 -1.44 -20.94
CA PHE A 192 3.28 -2.11 -21.02
C PHE A 192 2.19 -1.28 -20.35
N ARG A 193 0.96 -1.34 -20.90
CA ARG A 193 -0.21 -0.63 -20.36
C ARG A 193 -1.45 -1.50 -20.42
N GLY A 194 -2.37 -1.21 -19.49
CA GLY A 194 -3.69 -1.79 -19.45
C GLY A 194 -3.76 -3.19 -18.83
N PRO A 195 -4.97 -3.76 -18.78
CA PRO A 195 -5.21 -4.97 -18.01
C PRO A 195 -4.46 -6.18 -18.53
N GLY A 196 -4.01 -7.02 -17.57
CA GLY A 196 -3.48 -8.34 -17.84
C GLY A 196 -2.05 -8.40 -18.36
N PHE A 197 -1.40 -7.29 -18.69
CA PHE A 197 0.00 -7.16 -19.08
C PHE A 197 0.53 -8.34 -19.93
N THR A 198 -0.21 -8.69 -20.98
CA THR A 198 0.08 -9.82 -21.85
C THR A 198 1.46 -9.66 -22.52
N GLY A 199 2.28 -10.69 -22.47
CA GLY A 199 3.60 -10.71 -23.11
C GLY A 199 4.75 -10.20 -22.23
N VAL A 200 4.48 -9.66 -21.05
CA VAL A 200 5.53 -9.18 -20.12
C VAL A 200 6.53 -10.29 -19.78
N SER A 201 6.06 -11.48 -19.43
CA SER A 201 6.92 -12.60 -19.05
C SER A 201 7.84 -13.11 -20.18
N ALA A 202 7.48 -12.87 -21.43
CA ALA A 202 8.29 -13.27 -22.60
C ALA A 202 9.20 -12.14 -23.13
N THR A 203 9.26 -11.00 -22.44
CA THR A 203 10.01 -9.81 -22.88
C THR A 203 11.40 -9.80 -22.28
N ASP A 204 12.42 -9.78 -23.14
CA ASP A 204 13.80 -9.63 -22.70
C ASP A 204 14.08 -8.20 -22.21
N GLY A 205 14.96 -8.09 -21.19
CA GLY A 205 15.36 -6.83 -20.59
C GLY A 205 14.31 -6.25 -19.63
N ARG A 206 14.54 -5.05 -19.16
CA ARG A 206 13.74 -4.39 -18.13
C ARG A 206 12.34 -4.01 -18.64
N VAL A 207 11.34 -4.09 -17.76
CA VAL A 207 9.94 -3.79 -18.08
C VAL A 207 9.35 -2.75 -17.13
N LEU A 208 8.48 -1.90 -17.68
CA LEU A 208 7.66 -0.92 -16.96
C LEU A 208 6.18 -1.18 -17.27
N CYS A 209 5.39 -1.52 -16.25
CA CYS A 209 3.97 -1.79 -16.36
C CYS A 209 3.17 -0.65 -15.70
N LEU A 210 2.36 0.06 -16.47
CA LEU A 210 1.52 1.17 -15.97
C LEU A 210 0.04 0.86 -16.14
N SER A 211 -0.79 1.28 -15.19
CA SER A 211 -2.25 1.01 -15.21
C SER A 211 -2.96 1.57 -16.44
N GLY A 212 -2.41 2.62 -17.05
CA GLY A 212 -3.03 3.30 -18.18
C GLY A 212 -4.20 4.23 -17.79
N THR A 213 -4.47 4.40 -16.49
CA THR A 213 -5.45 5.38 -16.00
C THR A 213 -4.91 6.81 -16.13
N PRO A 214 -5.79 7.82 -16.31
CA PRO A 214 -5.37 9.24 -16.31
C PRO A 214 -4.79 9.69 -14.97
N GLN A 215 -5.18 9.02 -13.89
CA GLN A 215 -4.62 9.21 -12.56
C GLN A 215 -3.27 8.49 -12.46
N ASN A 216 -2.36 9.03 -11.66
CA ASN A 216 -1.07 8.38 -11.42
C ASN A 216 -1.16 7.21 -10.42
N ASP A 217 -2.36 6.88 -9.95
CA ASP A 217 -2.68 5.82 -8.99
C ASP A 217 -3.71 4.85 -9.58
N LEU A 218 -3.81 3.64 -9.06
CA LEU A 218 -4.93 2.75 -9.37
C LEU A 218 -6.25 3.34 -8.81
N PRO A 219 -7.42 3.00 -9.36
CA PRO A 219 -8.68 3.24 -8.67
C PRO A 219 -8.66 2.57 -7.28
N TYR A 220 -9.35 3.15 -6.30
CA TYR A 220 -9.57 2.40 -5.06
C TYR A 220 -10.27 1.07 -5.35
N ALA A 221 -9.97 0.05 -4.55
CA ALA A 221 -10.58 -1.27 -4.71
C ALA A 221 -12.12 -1.20 -4.66
N ILE A 222 -12.69 -0.35 -3.81
CA ILE A 222 -14.14 -0.08 -3.72
C ILE A 222 -14.73 0.56 -4.98
N ASP A 223 -13.92 1.30 -5.75
CA ASP A 223 -14.35 2.04 -6.95
C ASP A 223 -14.07 1.28 -8.24
N ARG A 224 -13.33 0.16 -8.17
CA ARG A 224 -12.81 -0.59 -9.31
C ARG A 224 -13.94 -1.18 -10.15
N LYS A 225 -13.82 -1.01 -11.46
CA LYS A 225 -14.76 -1.54 -12.47
C LYS A 225 -14.13 -2.70 -13.22
N GLU A 226 -14.94 -3.45 -13.92
CA GLU A 226 -14.45 -4.49 -14.82
C GLU A 226 -13.47 -3.91 -15.84
N GLY A 227 -12.27 -4.50 -15.92
CA GLY A 227 -11.19 -4.05 -16.79
C GLY A 227 -10.22 -3.06 -16.17
N ASP A 228 -10.48 -2.55 -14.97
CA ASP A 228 -9.50 -1.75 -14.21
C ASP A 228 -8.39 -2.65 -13.66
N THR A 229 -7.17 -2.12 -13.62
CA THR A 229 -6.00 -2.81 -13.08
C THR A 229 -6.09 -2.90 -11.56
N ALA A 230 -5.82 -4.08 -11.01
CA ALA A 230 -5.65 -4.36 -9.59
C ALA A 230 -4.18 -4.52 -9.22
N LEU A 231 -3.84 -4.47 -7.93
CA LEU A 231 -2.48 -4.79 -7.46
C LEU A 231 -2.10 -6.22 -7.85
N SER A 232 -3.04 -7.16 -7.75
CA SER A 232 -2.85 -8.56 -8.12
C SER A 232 -2.49 -8.76 -9.61
N ASP A 233 -2.90 -7.87 -10.52
CA ASP A 233 -2.48 -7.92 -11.94
C ASP A 233 -0.99 -7.61 -12.08
N PHE A 234 -0.48 -6.60 -11.37
CA PHE A 234 0.95 -6.29 -11.34
C PHE A 234 1.75 -7.42 -10.70
N VAL A 235 1.27 -7.96 -9.57
CA VAL A 235 1.95 -9.05 -8.86
C VAL A 235 2.01 -10.31 -9.73
N LYS A 236 0.92 -10.66 -10.39
CA LYS A 236 0.86 -11.80 -11.32
C LYS A 236 1.83 -11.62 -12.51
N ALA A 237 1.86 -10.43 -13.10
CA ALA A 237 2.80 -10.12 -14.20
C ALA A 237 4.25 -10.15 -13.72
N GLY A 238 4.54 -9.58 -12.54
CA GLY A 238 5.87 -9.57 -11.93
C GLY A 238 6.37 -10.96 -11.57
N ILE A 239 5.54 -11.81 -10.96
CA ILE A 239 5.88 -13.21 -10.71
C ILE A 239 6.20 -13.93 -12.02
N GLY A 240 5.33 -13.82 -13.03
CA GLY A 240 5.55 -14.47 -14.32
C GLY A 240 6.84 -14.01 -15.02
N TYR A 241 7.16 -12.72 -14.94
CA TYR A 241 8.40 -12.16 -15.49
C TYR A 241 9.63 -12.62 -14.70
N LEU A 242 9.64 -12.43 -13.38
CA LEU A 242 10.79 -12.74 -12.54
C LEU A 242 11.08 -14.25 -12.49
N GLU A 243 10.06 -15.09 -12.42
CA GLU A 243 10.21 -16.56 -12.46
C GLU A 243 10.76 -17.02 -13.82
N THR A 244 10.36 -16.40 -14.92
CA THR A 244 10.85 -16.76 -16.27
C THR A 244 12.31 -16.42 -16.46
N HIS A 245 12.76 -15.25 -16.00
CA HIS A 245 14.10 -14.73 -16.30
C HIS A 245 15.13 -15.02 -15.21
N PHE A 246 14.70 -15.31 -13.98
CA PHE A 246 15.58 -15.50 -12.80
C PHE A 246 15.26 -16.77 -12.01
N CYS A 247 14.78 -17.83 -12.69
CA CYS A 247 14.43 -19.09 -12.02
C CYS A 247 15.65 -19.79 -11.39
N GLU A 248 16.86 -19.59 -11.90
CA GLU A 248 18.09 -20.18 -11.37
C GLU A 248 18.67 -19.33 -10.22
N GLU A 249 18.71 -18.02 -10.40
CA GLU A 249 19.28 -17.06 -9.46
C GLU A 249 18.32 -16.76 -8.30
N GLY A 250 17.02 -16.68 -8.57
CA GLY A 250 15.99 -16.19 -7.69
C GLY A 250 15.77 -14.69 -7.80
N PHE A 251 14.86 -14.12 -6.98
CA PHE A 251 14.49 -12.72 -7.06
C PHE A 251 14.10 -12.09 -5.71
N PHE A 252 14.14 -10.78 -5.69
CA PHE A 252 13.54 -9.92 -4.68
C PHE A 252 12.37 -9.13 -5.30
N PHE A 253 11.19 -9.19 -4.71
CA PHE A 253 10.01 -8.47 -5.20
C PHE A 253 9.34 -7.69 -4.07
N MET A 254 9.42 -6.35 -4.13
CA MET A 254 8.71 -5.42 -3.25
C MET A 254 7.35 -5.11 -3.84
N ILE A 255 6.29 -5.21 -3.04
CA ILE A 255 4.90 -4.96 -3.42
C ILE A 255 4.27 -4.00 -2.40
N GLU A 256 3.67 -2.92 -2.88
CA GLU A 256 3.06 -1.90 -2.03
C GLU A 256 1.54 -1.78 -2.25
N GLY A 257 0.80 -1.86 -1.14
CA GLY A 257 -0.58 -1.42 -1.04
C GLY A 257 -0.66 0.05 -0.61
N GLY A 258 -0.27 0.97 -1.49
CA GLY A 258 -0.08 2.39 -1.14
C GLY A 258 -1.38 3.14 -0.87
N LYS A 259 -2.52 2.64 -1.35
CA LYS A 259 -3.80 3.33 -1.17
C LYS A 259 -4.50 3.02 0.16
N ILE A 260 -3.98 2.11 0.97
CA ILE A 260 -4.46 1.91 2.35
C ILE A 260 -4.26 3.21 3.15
N ASP A 261 -3.10 3.85 2.98
CA ASP A 261 -2.77 5.16 3.57
C ASP A 261 -3.75 6.26 3.13
N TYR A 262 -4.07 6.31 1.84
CA TYR A 262 -5.03 7.29 1.33
C TYR A 262 -6.43 7.10 1.93
N GLY A 263 -6.87 5.84 2.13
CA GLY A 263 -8.11 5.53 2.86
C GLY A 263 -8.05 5.99 4.31
N GLY A 264 -6.92 5.79 4.99
CA GLY A 264 -6.66 6.28 6.35
C GLY A 264 -6.65 7.81 6.44
N HIS A 265 -5.97 8.49 5.54
CA HIS A 265 -5.98 9.97 5.43
C HIS A 265 -7.37 10.53 5.15
N GLY A 266 -8.16 9.83 4.34
CA GLY A 266 -9.54 10.16 4.02
C GLY A 266 -10.51 9.89 5.17
N ASN A 267 -10.08 9.16 6.21
CA ASN A 267 -10.94 8.63 7.27
C ASN A 267 -12.14 7.86 6.67
N ASP A 268 -11.87 7.00 5.69
CA ASP A 268 -12.84 6.21 4.94
C ASP A 268 -12.59 4.72 5.22
N ALA A 269 -13.32 4.17 6.19
CA ALA A 269 -13.11 2.80 6.64
C ALA A 269 -13.38 1.77 5.53
N ALA A 270 -14.44 1.94 4.75
CA ALA A 270 -14.78 0.98 3.71
C ALA A 270 -13.75 0.95 2.58
N ALA A 271 -13.26 2.13 2.14
CA ALA A 271 -12.19 2.21 1.15
C ALA A 271 -10.88 1.61 1.70
N CYS A 272 -10.48 1.98 2.92
CA CYS A 272 -9.28 1.47 3.58
C CYS A 272 -9.31 -0.07 3.69
N PHE A 273 -10.42 -0.66 4.14
CA PHE A 273 -10.55 -2.11 4.32
C PHE A 273 -10.55 -2.88 3.01
N GLN A 274 -11.11 -2.32 1.95
CA GLN A 274 -11.04 -2.95 0.63
C GLN A 274 -9.65 -2.88 0.01
N GLU A 275 -8.85 -1.84 0.30
CA GLU A 275 -7.44 -1.80 -0.08
C GLU A 275 -6.59 -2.85 0.66
N VAL A 276 -6.84 -3.08 1.96
CA VAL A 276 -6.18 -4.18 2.70
C VAL A 276 -6.58 -5.54 2.11
N THR A 277 -7.84 -5.70 1.69
CA THR A 277 -8.32 -6.91 1.01
C THR A 277 -7.62 -7.13 -0.33
N ASP A 278 -7.48 -6.09 -1.17
CA ASP A 278 -6.76 -6.13 -2.46
C ASP A 278 -5.28 -6.52 -2.28
N MET A 279 -4.64 -6.01 -1.21
CA MET A 279 -3.28 -6.44 -0.86
C MET A 279 -3.26 -7.91 -0.44
N ALA A 280 -4.22 -8.38 0.36
CA ALA A 280 -4.28 -9.79 0.79
C ALA A 280 -4.50 -10.74 -0.40
N GLU A 281 -5.29 -10.37 -1.41
CA GLU A 281 -5.44 -11.12 -2.67
C GLU A 281 -4.09 -11.22 -3.43
N SER A 282 -3.29 -10.18 -3.34
CA SER A 282 -1.93 -10.18 -3.91
C SER A 282 -0.98 -11.08 -3.11
N VAL A 283 -1.13 -11.18 -1.79
CA VAL A 283 -0.40 -12.13 -0.94
C VAL A 283 -0.77 -13.57 -1.28
N ASP A 284 -2.01 -13.88 -1.67
CA ASP A 284 -2.41 -15.23 -2.11
C ASP A 284 -1.62 -15.71 -3.33
N LEU A 285 -1.24 -14.80 -4.24
CA LEU A 285 -0.37 -15.14 -5.37
C LEU A 285 1.04 -15.56 -4.90
N ALA A 286 1.58 -14.87 -3.90
CA ALA A 286 2.87 -15.24 -3.30
C ALA A 286 2.78 -16.54 -2.48
N LEU A 287 1.66 -16.79 -1.79
CA LEU A 287 1.41 -18.06 -1.12
C LEU A 287 1.31 -19.22 -2.11
N SER A 288 0.61 -19.03 -3.22
CA SER A 288 0.56 -20.02 -4.32
C SER A 288 1.94 -20.27 -4.95
N PHE A 289 2.81 -19.24 -4.99
CA PHE A 289 4.21 -19.38 -5.40
C PHE A 289 5.01 -20.20 -4.36
N LEU A 290 4.84 -19.91 -3.06
CA LEU A 290 5.48 -20.64 -1.97
C LEU A 290 5.11 -22.14 -1.98
N GLU A 291 3.86 -22.47 -2.31
CA GLU A 291 3.44 -23.88 -2.44
C GLU A 291 4.19 -24.63 -3.57
N ARG A 292 4.54 -23.92 -4.66
CA ARG A 292 5.35 -24.49 -5.76
C ARG A 292 6.84 -24.54 -5.44
N HIS A 293 7.33 -23.63 -4.60
CA HIS A 293 8.75 -23.49 -4.22
C HIS A 293 8.93 -23.56 -2.68
N PRO A 294 8.51 -24.66 -2.04
CA PRO A 294 8.59 -24.81 -0.58
C PRO A 294 10.06 -24.85 -0.13
N GLY A 295 10.36 -24.12 0.95
CA GLY A 295 11.72 -24.06 1.51
C GLY A 295 12.68 -23.11 0.79
N GLU A 296 12.27 -22.47 -0.33
CA GLU A 296 13.05 -21.49 -1.07
C GLU A 296 12.39 -20.09 -1.09
N THR A 297 11.15 -19.98 -0.68
CA THR A 297 10.38 -18.73 -0.71
C THR A 297 10.20 -18.14 0.68
N LEU A 298 10.50 -16.86 0.83
CA LEU A 298 10.26 -16.04 2.01
C LEU A 298 9.21 -14.99 1.67
N ILE A 299 8.16 -14.87 2.47
CA ILE A 299 7.12 -13.86 2.34
C ILE A 299 7.06 -13.03 3.61
N LEU A 300 7.21 -11.71 3.47
CA LEU A 300 7.04 -10.74 4.55
C LEU A 300 5.89 -9.80 4.19
N VAL A 301 5.07 -9.48 5.17
CA VAL A 301 4.03 -8.42 5.08
C VAL A 301 4.21 -7.50 6.26
N THR A 302 4.30 -6.20 6.02
CA THR A 302 4.40 -5.18 7.07
C THR A 302 3.75 -3.87 6.64
N ALA A 303 3.88 -2.85 7.45
CA ALA A 303 3.53 -1.48 7.12
C ALA A 303 4.70 -0.54 7.43
N ASP A 304 4.67 0.61 6.81
CA ASP A 304 5.63 1.69 7.06
C ASP A 304 5.22 2.56 8.26
N HIS A 305 3.92 2.78 8.48
CA HIS A 305 3.30 3.43 9.65
C HIS A 305 1.82 3.06 9.75
N GLU A 306 1.13 3.59 10.75
CA GLU A 306 -0.33 3.62 10.84
C GLU A 306 -0.85 5.00 10.43
N THR A 307 -2.01 5.06 9.78
CA THR A 307 -2.66 6.31 9.34
C THR A 307 -4.09 6.40 9.84
N GLY A 308 -4.45 7.60 10.31
CA GLY A 308 -5.81 7.94 10.71
C GLY A 308 -6.09 7.75 12.20
N GLY A 309 -5.26 7.02 12.94
CA GLY A 309 -5.53 6.69 14.34
C GLY A 309 -6.83 5.90 14.48
N LEU A 310 -7.01 4.85 13.66
CA LEU A 310 -8.24 4.05 13.62
C LEU A 310 -8.47 3.32 14.94
N MET A 311 -9.65 3.48 15.49
CA MET A 311 -10.16 2.79 16.68
C MET A 311 -11.30 1.85 16.33
N LEU A 312 -11.32 0.67 16.96
CA LEU A 312 -12.35 -0.35 16.82
C LEU A 312 -13.25 -0.35 18.08
N GLY A 313 -14.57 -0.23 17.91
CA GLY A 313 -15.54 -0.25 19.01
C GLY A 313 -15.51 1.02 19.88
N ALA A 314 -15.18 2.18 19.32
CA ALA A 314 -15.02 3.42 20.06
C ALA A 314 -16.35 3.92 20.65
N GLY A 315 -16.45 3.91 21.99
CA GLY A 315 -17.55 4.51 22.76
C GLY A 315 -18.66 3.55 23.16
N GLU A 316 -18.80 2.38 22.55
CA GLU A 316 -19.79 1.34 22.91
C GLU A 316 -19.16 -0.04 22.88
N TYR A 317 -19.70 -0.98 23.67
CA TYR A 317 -19.29 -2.41 23.65
C TYR A 317 -19.94 -3.15 22.46
N LYS A 318 -20.10 -2.47 21.32
CA LYS A 318 -20.77 -3.00 20.13
C LYS A 318 -20.15 -2.44 18.86
N MET A 319 -20.03 -3.29 17.87
CA MET A 319 -19.69 -2.94 16.50
C MET A 319 -20.77 -3.48 15.55
N ASN A 320 -21.02 -2.77 14.46
CA ASN A 320 -21.99 -3.15 13.41
C ASN A 320 -21.34 -2.97 12.04
N PRO A 321 -20.28 -3.75 11.72
CA PRO A 321 -19.50 -3.57 10.48
C PRO A 321 -20.34 -3.71 9.22
N GLU A 322 -21.48 -4.44 9.28
CA GLU A 322 -22.44 -4.60 8.19
C GLU A 322 -23.02 -3.28 7.67
N ARG A 323 -22.95 -2.21 8.46
CA ARG A 323 -23.41 -0.87 8.04
C ARG A 323 -22.56 -0.26 6.94
N LEU A 324 -21.27 -0.66 6.85
CA LEU A 324 -20.38 -0.26 5.75
C LEU A 324 -20.72 -0.94 4.42
N ALA A 325 -21.57 -1.98 4.41
CA ALA A 325 -21.97 -2.65 3.18
C ALA A 325 -22.68 -1.74 2.17
N TRP A 326 -23.30 -0.68 2.67
CA TRP A 326 -24.09 0.27 1.88
C TRP A 326 -23.25 1.36 1.20
N GLN A 327 -21.99 1.52 1.57
CA GLN A 327 -21.08 2.42 0.88
C GLN A 327 -20.69 1.81 -0.47
N ASP A 328 -20.99 2.52 -1.57
CA ASP A 328 -20.81 2.06 -2.96
C ASP A 328 -19.66 2.78 -3.70
N GLY A 329 -18.89 3.63 -3.01
CA GLY A 329 -17.73 4.30 -3.56
C GLY A 329 -16.87 4.93 -2.47
N SER A 330 -15.60 5.23 -2.80
CA SER A 330 -14.70 6.00 -1.92
C SER A 330 -15.19 7.44 -1.75
N ALA A 331 -14.70 8.11 -0.72
CA ALA A 331 -14.94 9.54 -0.51
C ALA A 331 -14.64 10.38 -1.76
N THR A 332 -13.61 9.99 -2.53
CA THR A 332 -13.23 10.67 -3.78
C THR A 332 -14.30 10.50 -4.86
N VAL A 333 -14.71 9.28 -5.14
CA VAL A 333 -15.74 8.99 -6.15
C VAL A 333 -17.09 9.55 -5.73
N LEU A 334 -17.47 9.43 -4.46
CA LEU A 334 -18.72 10.01 -3.95
C LEU A 334 -18.72 11.54 -4.05
N THR A 335 -17.56 12.20 -3.90
CA THR A 335 -17.44 13.65 -4.12
C THR A 335 -17.69 14.01 -5.58
N ASP A 336 -17.13 13.24 -6.53
CA ASP A 336 -17.33 13.48 -7.95
C ASP A 336 -18.80 13.21 -8.36
N LEU A 337 -19.38 12.10 -7.91
CA LEU A 337 -20.80 11.80 -8.10
C LEU A 337 -21.71 12.89 -7.54
N PHE A 338 -21.38 13.42 -6.36
CA PHE A 338 -22.12 14.53 -5.75
C PHE A 338 -22.03 15.81 -6.60
N ARG A 339 -20.85 16.11 -7.14
CA ARG A 339 -20.68 17.25 -8.05
C ARG A 339 -21.44 17.07 -9.34
N ASP A 340 -21.36 15.90 -9.95
CA ASP A 340 -22.06 15.59 -11.19
C ASP A 340 -23.58 15.64 -11.02
N ALA A 341 -24.11 15.16 -9.90
CA ALA A 341 -25.54 15.19 -9.59
C ALA A 341 -26.09 16.60 -9.38
N PHE A 342 -25.32 17.49 -8.74
CA PHE A 342 -25.82 18.80 -8.31
C PHE A 342 -25.19 19.99 -9.04
N PHE A 343 -24.02 19.82 -9.69
CA PHE A 343 -23.25 20.90 -10.32
C PHE A 343 -22.71 20.50 -11.71
N PRO A 344 -23.59 19.98 -12.61
CA PRO A 344 -23.14 19.54 -13.94
C PRO A 344 -22.64 20.70 -14.82
N ASP A 345 -23.02 21.95 -14.49
CA ASP A 345 -22.54 23.16 -15.14
C ASP A 345 -22.17 24.23 -14.09
N GLU A 346 -20.88 24.56 -14.01
CA GLU A 346 -20.36 25.60 -13.09
C GLU A 346 -21.02 26.97 -13.29
N LYS A 347 -21.58 27.25 -14.47
CA LYS A 347 -22.25 28.52 -14.78
C LYS A 347 -23.69 28.58 -14.30
N ALA A 348 -24.29 27.43 -14.03
CA ALA A 348 -25.68 27.30 -13.60
C ALA A 348 -25.79 26.86 -12.12
N TYR A 349 -24.90 27.36 -11.27
CA TYR A 349 -24.87 26.99 -9.84
C TYR A 349 -26.22 27.20 -9.15
N LYS A 350 -26.74 26.11 -8.58
CA LYS A 350 -27.86 26.13 -7.66
C LYS A 350 -27.60 25.11 -6.56
N ALA A 351 -27.48 25.58 -5.31
CA ALA A 351 -27.31 24.68 -4.18
C ALA A 351 -28.40 23.62 -4.13
N PRO A 352 -28.05 22.32 -3.87
CA PRO A 352 -29.05 21.29 -3.69
C PRO A 352 -29.89 21.57 -2.44
N THR A 353 -31.16 21.15 -2.46
CA THR A 353 -31.96 21.18 -1.24
C THR A 353 -31.46 20.17 -0.22
N TRP A 354 -31.65 20.42 1.07
CA TRP A 354 -31.30 19.44 2.10
C TRP A 354 -31.95 18.07 1.87
N LYS A 355 -33.21 18.06 1.39
CA LYS A 355 -33.90 16.81 1.03
C LYS A 355 -33.17 16.05 -0.07
N ALA A 356 -32.66 16.73 -1.09
CA ALA A 356 -31.92 16.11 -2.19
C ALA A 356 -30.55 15.57 -1.69
N VAL A 357 -29.85 16.30 -0.82
CA VAL A 357 -28.62 15.82 -0.19
C VAL A 357 -28.85 14.57 0.66
N LYS A 358 -29.92 14.55 1.45
CA LYS A 358 -30.30 13.33 2.22
C LYS A 358 -30.58 12.15 1.30
N ALA A 359 -31.30 12.36 0.19
CA ALA A 359 -31.57 11.30 -0.78
C ALA A 359 -30.28 10.75 -1.44
N PHE A 360 -29.33 11.62 -1.74
CA PHE A 360 -28.02 11.19 -2.27
C PHE A 360 -27.29 10.30 -1.27
N PHE A 361 -27.16 10.72 0.00
CA PHE A 361 -26.46 9.91 1.01
C PHE A 361 -27.25 8.67 1.44
N ALA A 362 -28.57 8.67 1.35
CA ALA A 362 -29.38 7.46 1.52
C ALA A 362 -29.04 6.43 0.42
N GLN A 363 -28.97 6.87 -0.82
CA GLN A 363 -28.63 6.03 -1.96
C GLN A 363 -27.22 5.44 -1.88
N HIS A 364 -26.21 6.26 -1.60
CA HIS A 364 -24.79 5.88 -1.72
C HIS A 364 -24.14 5.40 -0.43
N LEU A 365 -24.74 5.69 0.73
CA LEU A 365 -24.22 5.35 2.05
C LEU A 365 -25.25 4.64 2.94
N GLY A 366 -26.48 4.49 2.50
CA GLY A 366 -27.57 3.88 3.26
C GLY A 366 -28.07 4.72 4.44
N LEU A 367 -27.64 5.99 4.59
CA LEU A 367 -28.05 6.84 5.71
C LEU A 367 -29.57 7.03 5.74
N TRP A 368 -30.15 6.99 6.93
CA TRP A 368 -31.62 7.06 7.23
C TRP A 368 -32.47 5.91 6.72
N GLU A 369 -31.97 5.06 5.81
CA GLU A 369 -32.69 3.90 5.28
C GLU A 369 -32.19 2.59 5.90
N HIS A 370 -30.88 2.42 5.97
CA HIS A 370 -30.20 1.22 6.46
C HIS A 370 -29.26 1.51 7.64
N VAL A 371 -28.82 2.75 7.74
CA VAL A 371 -27.95 3.25 8.81
C VAL A 371 -28.71 4.32 9.59
N ASP A 372 -28.98 4.07 10.87
CA ASP A 372 -29.59 5.05 11.75
C ASP A 372 -28.68 6.27 11.90
N VAL A 373 -29.25 7.45 11.70
CA VAL A 373 -28.54 8.73 11.88
C VAL A 373 -29.06 9.42 13.13
N PRO A 374 -28.31 9.45 14.24
CA PRO A 374 -28.70 10.16 15.44
C PRO A 374 -28.91 11.65 15.18
N ALA A 375 -29.79 12.29 15.95
CA ALA A 375 -30.12 13.70 15.76
C ALA A 375 -28.91 14.64 15.80
N GLU A 376 -27.94 14.34 16.66
CA GLU A 376 -26.66 15.11 16.75
C GLU A 376 -25.80 14.92 15.48
N ALA A 377 -25.76 13.72 14.92
CA ALA A 377 -25.03 13.46 13.65
C ALA A 377 -25.73 14.14 12.47
N GLU A 378 -27.07 14.11 12.41
CA GLU A 378 -27.81 14.88 11.39
C GLU A 378 -27.59 16.39 11.56
N ALA A 379 -27.54 16.89 12.79
CA ALA A 379 -27.25 18.31 13.05
C ALA A 379 -25.84 18.70 12.60
N SER A 380 -24.81 17.86 12.87
CA SER A 380 -23.44 18.07 12.40
C SER A 380 -23.38 18.10 10.87
N LEU A 381 -23.97 17.11 10.20
CA LEU A 381 -24.02 17.07 8.74
C LEU A 381 -24.75 18.29 8.16
N ARG A 382 -25.84 18.72 8.82
CA ARG A 382 -26.60 19.92 8.44
C ARG A 382 -25.76 21.18 8.58
N GLU A 383 -24.96 21.30 9.62
CA GLU A 383 -24.02 22.40 9.80
C GLU A 383 -23.01 22.47 8.67
N VAL A 384 -22.38 21.33 8.32
CA VAL A 384 -21.45 21.24 7.17
C VAL A 384 -22.15 21.62 5.87
N TYR A 385 -23.41 21.20 5.68
CA TYR A 385 -24.20 21.62 4.52
C TYR A 385 -24.37 23.14 4.46
N ILE A 386 -24.71 23.81 5.58
CA ILE A 386 -24.85 25.27 5.67
C ILE A 386 -23.49 25.95 5.42
N GLN A 387 -22.40 25.43 6.01
CA GLN A 387 -21.06 25.96 5.77
C GLN A 387 -20.63 25.82 4.30
N THR A 388 -21.03 24.75 3.64
CA THR A 388 -20.69 24.46 2.24
C THR A 388 -21.48 25.31 1.28
N PHE A 389 -22.79 25.45 1.47
CA PHE A 389 -23.70 26.07 0.52
C PHE A 389 -24.22 27.44 0.97
N GLY A 390 -24.03 27.81 2.24
CA GLY A 390 -24.68 28.96 2.84
C GLY A 390 -26.14 28.67 3.20
N GLU A 391 -26.72 29.48 4.06
CA GLU A 391 -28.16 29.38 4.41
C GLU A 391 -29.05 29.57 3.18
N ASN A 392 -28.62 30.40 2.24
CA ASN A 392 -29.34 30.76 1.02
C ASN A 392 -28.79 30.09 -0.26
N GLY A 393 -27.83 29.16 -0.15
CA GLY A 393 -27.22 28.49 -1.30
C GLY A 393 -26.30 29.38 -2.13
N ASP A 394 -25.62 30.31 -1.50
CA ASP A 394 -24.75 31.32 -2.13
C ASP A 394 -23.26 30.96 -2.13
N ARG A 395 -22.90 29.77 -1.62
CA ARG A 395 -21.53 29.27 -1.56
C ARG A 395 -21.32 28.06 -2.49
N HIS A 396 -20.08 27.86 -2.92
CA HIS A 396 -19.66 26.71 -3.72
C HIS A 396 -19.13 25.57 -2.86
N LEU A 397 -19.20 24.37 -3.42
CA LEU A 397 -18.63 23.17 -2.83
C LEU A 397 -17.13 23.33 -2.54
N GLY A 398 -16.72 23.19 -1.31
CA GLY A 398 -15.31 23.26 -0.88
C GLY A 398 -14.57 21.94 -1.04
N LYS A 399 -13.22 22.01 -0.98
CA LYS A 399 -12.31 20.87 -0.89
C LYS A 399 -11.78 20.78 0.53
N ALA A 400 -11.56 19.57 1.03
CA ALA A 400 -11.25 19.36 2.43
C ALA A 400 -9.88 18.74 2.70
N ASN A 401 -9.39 17.82 1.88
CA ASN A 401 -8.26 16.97 2.23
C ASN A 401 -7.00 17.25 1.43
N LEU A 402 -5.85 16.97 2.05
CA LEU A 402 -4.53 17.11 1.42
C LEU A 402 -4.32 16.10 0.29
N TYR A 403 -4.72 14.84 0.51
CA TYR A 403 -4.53 13.71 -0.43
C TYR A 403 -5.77 13.39 -1.25
N SER A 404 -6.87 14.02 -0.98
CA SER A 404 -8.09 13.89 -1.76
C SER A 404 -8.69 15.26 -2.06
N VAL A 405 -9.50 15.33 -3.08
CA VAL A 405 -10.28 16.52 -3.43
C VAL A 405 -11.70 16.44 -2.90
N ASN A 406 -11.89 15.69 -1.81
CA ASN A 406 -13.19 15.41 -1.24
C ASN A 406 -13.90 16.69 -0.77
N ALA A 407 -15.20 16.69 -0.89
CA ALA A 407 -16.04 17.68 -0.26
C ALA A 407 -16.22 17.34 1.22
N LYS A 408 -16.09 18.34 2.10
CA LYS A 408 -16.31 18.18 3.56
C LYS A 408 -17.66 17.52 3.90
N LEU A 409 -18.65 17.75 3.07
CA LEU A 409 -19.99 17.19 3.27
C LEU A 409 -20.00 15.67 3.05
N VAL A 410 -19.23 15.18 2.08
CA VAL A 410 -19.08 13.74 1.82
C VAL A 410 -18.25 13.10 2.93
N ASP A 411 -17.15 13.73 3.33
CA ASP A 411 -16.31 13.24 4.45
C ASP A 411 -17.13 13.11 5.74
N GLU A 412 -17.98 14.11 6.05
CA GLU A 412 -18.83 14.08 7.25
C GLU A 412 -19.90 12.98 7.16
N ALA A 413 -20.47 12.73 5.97
CA ALA A 413 -21.44 11.66 5.78
C ALA A 413 -20.79 10.28 5.94
N ILE A 414 -19.59 10.06 5.41
CA ILE A 414 -18.80 8.82 5.61
C ILE A 414 -18.47 8.64 7.10
N ARG A 415 -18.00 9.70 7.78
CA ARG A 415 -17.73 9.67 9.21
C ARG A 415 -18.95 9.21 10.03
N ILE A 416 -20.16 9.56 9.62
CA ILE A 416 -21.39 9.10 10.29
C ILE A 416 -21.58 7.60 10.09
N VAL A 417 -21.36 7.08 8.89
CA VAL A 417 -21.45 5.64 8.61
C VAL A 417 -20.39 4.86 9.40
N ASP A 418 -19.14 5.32 9.37
CA ASP A 418 -18.03 4.69 10.09
C ASP A 418 -18.31 4.63 11.60
N ASN A 419 -18.72 5.74 12.20
CA ASN A 419 -19.09 5.78 13.62
C ASN A 419 -20.27 4.84 13.94
N ALA A 420 -21.28 4.79 13.08
CA ALA A 420 -22.42 3.89 13.23
C ALA A 420 -22.02 2.41 13.10
N ALA A 421 -20.99 2.11 12.28
CA ALA A 421 -20.41 0.79 12.16
C ALA A 421 -19.48 0.42 13.34
N GLY A 422 -19.05 1.40 14.13
CA GLY A 422 -18.16 1.22 15.28
C GLY A 422 -16.68 1.44 14.95
N PHE A 423 -16.39 2.05 13.82
CA PHE A 423 -15.03 2.47 13.42
C PHE A 423 -14.89 3.98 13.62
N ARG A 424 -13.78 4.41 14.18
CA ARG A 424 -13.53 5.83 14.39
C ARG A 424 -12.09 6.19 14.10
N PHE A 425 -11.90 7.14 13.21
CA PHE A 425 -10.61 7.78 12.99
C PHE A 425 -10.44 8.99 13.92
N SER A 426 -9.23 9.18 14.42
CA SER A 426 -8.93 10.26 15.36
C SER A 426 -8.47 11.53 14.64
N PHE A 427 -7.84 11.39 13.48
CA PHE A 427 -7.27 12.46 12.67
C PHE A 427 -7.03 11.97 11.23
N GLY A 428 -6.62 12.85 10.33
CA GLY A 428 -6.28 12.51 8.95
C GLY A 428 -4.76 12.56 8.68
N SER A 429 -3.94 12.02 9.59
CA SER A 429 -2.47 11.98 9.47
C SER A 429 -1.92 10.68 10.05
N HIS A 430 -0.60 10.50 10.00
CA HIS A 430 0.05 9.32 10.56
C HIS A 430 0.03 9.31 12.09
N SER A 431 0.11 8.13 12.68
CA SER A 431 0.33 7.94 14.11
C SER A 431 1.66 7.23 14.41
N GLY A 432 2.12 7.36 15.66
CA GLY A 432 3.28 6.62 16.16
C GLY A 432 2.93 5.21 16.68
N SER A 433 1.77 4.67 16.31
CA SER A 433 1.36 3.32 16.70
C SER A 433 2.26 2.27 16.09
N PRO A 434 2.62 1.19 16.84
CA PRO A 434 3.31 0.05 16.25
C PRO A 434 2.51 -0.59 15.13
N VAL A 435 3.21 -1.15 14.15
CA VAL A 435 2.60 -1.91 13.04
C VAL A 435 2.91 -3.39 13.14
N GLY A 436 2.19 -4.24 12.41
CA GLY A 436 2.44 -5.66 12.34
C GLY A 436 3.58 -5.99 11.37
N LEU A 437 4.40 -6.98 11.74
CA LEU A 437 5.27 -7.72 10.82
C LEU A 437 4.84 -9.17 10.84
N TYR A 438 4.48 -9.68 9.67
CA TYR A 438 3.96 -11.03 9.45
C TYR A 438 4.90 -11.75 8.49
N VAL A 439 5.44 -12.92 8.87
CA VAL A 439 6.44 -13.63 8.05
C VAL A 439 6.14 -15.10 7.97
N THR A 440 6.31 -15.66 6.77
CA THR A 440 6.21 -17.11 6.51
C THR A 440 7.25 -17.55 5.47
N GLY A 441 7.50 -18.86 5.41
CA GLY A 441 8.43 -19.45 4.44
C GLY A 441 9.85 -19.62 4.97
N ALA A 442 10.80 -19.72 4.04
CA ALA A 442 12.20 -20.03 4.32
C ALA A 442 12.87 -18.97 5.21
N GLY A 443 13.40 -19.38 6.36
CA GLY A 443 14.10 -18.51 7.30
C GLY A 443 13.22 -17.53 8.07
N SER A 444 11.89 -17.72 8.03
CA SER A 444 10.93 -16.85 8.73
C SER A 444 11.17 -16.75 10.24
N GLU A 445 11.71 -17.79 10.89
CA GLU A 445 12.05 -17.80 12.30
C GLU A 445 13.07 -16.73 12.71
N THR A 446 13.86 -16.25 11.77
CA THR A 446 14.87 -15.18 11.98
C THR A 446 14.20 -13.86 12.39
N PHE A 447 12.94 -13.66 12.03
CA PHE A 447 12.20 -12.40 12.25
C PHE A 447 11.41 -12.37 13.58
N THR A 448 11.45 -13.41 14.40
CA THR A 448 10.68 -13.52 15.65
C THR A 448 11.07 -12.50 16.73
N ALA A 449 12.26 -11.91 16.65
CA ALA A 449 12.78 -10.96 17.62
C ALA A 449 12.85 -9.51 17.10
N VAL A 450 12.38 -9.23 15.89
CA VAL A 450 12.36 -7.88 15.28
C VAL A 450 11.47 -6.96 16.10
N LYS A 451 11.94 -5.74 16.36
CA LYS A 451 11.25 -4.70 17.14
C LYS A 451 11.14 -3.36 16.42
N ASP A 452 11.93 -3.18 15.38
CA ASP A 452 12.01 -1.93 14.62
C ASP A 452 12.12 -2.21 13.12
N ASN A 453 11.54 -1.34 12.30
CA ASN A 453 11.51 -1.53 10.85
C ASN A 453 12.91 -1.52 10.20
N ALA A 454 13.90 -0.86 10.79
CA ALA A 454 15.27 -0.85 10.30
C ALA A 454 16.00 -2.21 10.45
N GLU A 455 15.47 -3.14 11.24
CA GLU A 455 16.06 -4.47 11.39
C GLU A 455 15.73 -5.40 10.23
N ILE A 456 14.70 -5.08 9.41
CA ILE A 456 14.12 -6.01 8.43
C ILE A 456 15.03 -6.23 7.23
N ALA A 457 15.48 -5.15 6.54
CA ALA A 457 16.30 -5.29 5.33
C ALA A 457 17.61 -6.06 5.56
N PRO A 458 18.38 -5.81 6.64
CA PRO A 458 19.57 -6.61 6.97
C PRO A 458 19.26 -8.10 7.20
N LEU A 459 18.09 -8.42 7.79
CA LEU A 459 17.69 -9.80 8.01
C LEU A 459 17.25 -10.48 6.70
N ILE A 460 16.55 -9.76 5.80
CA ILE A 460 16.26 -10.25 4.45
C ILE A 460 17.57 -10.58 3.74
N ALA A 461 18.53 -9.65 3.71
CA ALA A 461 19.81 -9.87 3.06
C ALA A 461 20.55 -11.09 3.62
N LYS A 462 20.55 -11.27 4.95
CA LYS A 462 21.12 -12.45 5.60
C LYS A 462 20.45 -13.75 5.21
N VAL A 463 19.11 -13.80 5.18
CA VAL A 463 18.34 -15.02 4.88
C VAL A 463 18.39 -15.34 3.39
N ALA A 464 18.41 -14.34 2.51
CA ALA A 464 18.48 -14.51 1.06
C ALA A 464 19.91 -14.60 0.50
N GLY A 465 20.93 -14.25 1.30
CA GLY A 465 22.33 -14.31 0.89
C GLY A 465 22.74 -13.19 -0.07
N TYR A 466 22.23 -11.98 0.16
CA TYR A 466 22.61 -10.75 -0.57
C TYR A 466 23.84 -10.09 0.00
#